data_637c63590e33155d39ae938aa4dedd34
#
_entry.id   637c63590e33155d39ae938aa4dedd34
#
_cell.length_a   1.000
_cell.length_b   1.000
_cell.length_c   1.000
_cell.angle_alpha   90.00
_cell.angle_beta   90.00
_cell.angle_gamma   90.00
#
_symmetry.space_group_name_H-M   'P 1'
#
loop_
_entity.id
_entity.type
_entity.pdbx_description
1 polymer ?
#
loop_
_entity_poly.entity_id
_entity_poly.type
_entity_poly.pdbx_seq_one_letter_code
_entity_poly.pdbx_strand_id
1 'polypeptide(L)'
;MSIQPGINETFKEAEALYTEQSNAWALAAENLRDVQSRMRAAEYEMELIEGFTRLSPEVMAGKNSEERSAQVLLAVDADVAYSAFWQERETSRQLVARWQDEAMLARDKMAKAKRVMDYCIALVNWRATKGGESDG
;
A
#
# COMPACT_ATOMS: atom_id res chain seq x y z
N MET A 1 -8.37 -40.92 -16.46
CA MET A 1 -6.95 -40.63 -16.27
C MET A 1 -6.80 -39.13 -15.95
N SER A 2 -6.38 -38.79 -14.75
CA SER A 2 -6.12 -37.40 -14.44
C SER A 2 -4.85 -36.93 -15.14
N ILE A 3 -4.96 -35.98 -16.02
CA ILE A 3 -3.80 -35.37 -16.67
C ILE A 3 -3.18 -34.39 -15.69
N GLN A 4 -2.09 -34.79 -15.07
CA GLN A 4 -1.32 -33.85 -14.27
C GLN A 4 -0.47 -33.00 -15.20
N PRO A 5 -0.41 -31.67 -15.00
CA PRO A 5 0.46 -30.82 -15.79
C PRO A 5 1.91 -31.32 -15.66
N GLY A 6 2.64 -31.30 -16.75
CA GLY A 6 4.08 -31.55 -16.72
C GLY A 6 4.80 -30.46 -15.92
N ILE A 7 6.02 -30.75 -15.49
CA ILE A 7 6.83 -29.79 -14.70
C ILE A 7 7.00 -28.47 -15.46
N ASN A 8 7.23 -28.52 -16.79
CA ASN A 8 7.38 -27.32 -17.61
C ASN A 8 6.11 -26.49 -17.67
N GLU A 9 4.95 -27.14 -17.77
CA GLU A 9 3.65 -26.45 -17.77
C GLU A 9 3.38 -25.78 -16.42
N THR A 10 3.63 -26.49 -15.33
CA THR A 10 3.49 -25.98 -13.98
C THR A 10 4.41 -24.78 -13.75
N PHE A 11 5.66 -24.89 -14.20
CA PHE A 11 6.62 -23.79 -14.10
C PHE A 11 6.17 -22.57 -14.88
N LYS A 12 5.71 -22.75 -16.13
CA LYS A 12 5.22 -21.64 -16.97
C LYS A 12 3.99 -20.96 -16.39
N GLU A 13 3.07 -21.73 -15.82
CA GLU A 13 1.89 -21.17 -15.14
C GLU A 13 2.30 -20.34 -13.92
N ALA A 14 3.24 -20.86 -13.13
CA ALA A 14 3.75 -20.14 -11.96
C ALA A 14 4.51 -18.90 -12.36
N GLU A 15 5.31 -18.96 -13.43
CA GLU A 15 6.03 -17.81 -13.97
C GLU A 15 5.07 -16.72 -14.47
N ALA A 16 4.02 -17.13 -15.19
CA ALA A 16 2.98 -16.18 -15.67
C ALA A 16 2.26 -15.52 -14.49
N LEU A 17 1.92 -16.31 -13.48
CA LEU A 17 1.28 -15.78 -12.26
C LEU A 17 2.21 -14.82 -11.51
N TYR A 18 3.48 -15.16 -11.40
CA TYR A 18 4.48 -14.29 -10.78
C TYR A 18 4.58 -12.96 -11.49
N THR A 19 4.65 -12.98 -12.83
CA THR A 19 4.72 -11.76 -13.66
C THR A 19 3.46 -10.92 -13.50
N GLU A 20 2.29 -11.54 -13.55
CA GLU A 20 1.00 -10.86 -13.36
C GLU A 20 0.93 -10.19 -11.99
N GLN A 21 1.29 -10.90 -10.94
CA GLN A 21 1.23 -10.38 -9.57
C GLN A 21 2.33 -9.35 -9.31
N SER A 22 3.48 -9.48 -9.96
CA SER A 22 4.54 -8.47 -9.91
C SER A 22 4.04 -7.12 -10.48
N ASN A 23 3.33 -7.16 -11.61
CA ASN A 23 2.72 -5.98 -12.20
C ASN A 23 1.61 -5.41 -11.31
N ALA A 24 0.79 -6.27 -10.72
CA ALA A 24 -0.26 -5.85 -9.78
C ALA A 24 0.34 -5.19 -8.53
N TRP A 25 1.42 -5.75 -8.00
CA TRP A 25 2.14 -5.18 -6.87
C TRP A 25 2.73 -3.80 -7.21
N ALA A 26 3.36 -3.66 -8.37
CA ALA A 26 3.95 -2.39 -8.82
C ALA A 26 2.87 -1.32 -8.98
N LEU A 27 1.71 -1.65 -9.55
CA LEU A 27 0.58 -0.74 -9.69
C LEU A 27 0.03 -0.32 -8.33
N ALA A 28 -0.14 -1.27 -7.40
CA ALA A 28 -0.60 -0.97 -6.04
C ALA A 28 0.38 -0.07 -5.30
N ALA A 29 1.68 -0.30 -5.45
CA ALA A 29 2.73 0.52 -4.85
C ALA A 29 2.73 1.96 -5.40
N GLU A 30 2.52 2.12 -6.71
CA GLU A 30 2.40 3.43 -7.34
C GLU A 30 1.17 4.18 -6.84
N ASN A 31 0.01 3.52 -6.82
CA ASN A 31 -1.24 4.10 -6.31
C ASN A 31 -1.12 4.46 -4.83
N LEU A 32 -0.44 3.64 -4.04
CA LEU A 32 -0.19 3.91 -2.63
C LEU A 32 0.63 5.19 -2.45
N ARG A 33 1.69 5.37 -3.22
CA ARG A 33 2.51 6.58 -3.18
C ARG A 33 1.72 7.83 -3.54
N ASP A 34 0.89 7.76 -4.58
CA ASP A 34 0.06 8.88 -5.02
C ASP A 34 -0.94 9.28 -3.94
N VAL A 35 -1.61 8.32 -3.33
CA VAL A 35 -2.59 8.57 -2.26
C VAL A 35 -1.90 9.09 -1.01
N GLN A 36 -0.74 8.57 -0.63
CA GLN A 36 0.05 9.07 0.50
C GLN A 36 0.49 10.52 0.26
N SER A 37 0.85 10.87 -0.97
CA SER A 37 1.21 12.24 -1.33
C SER A 37 0.03 13.19 -1.18
N ARG A 38 -1.18 12.78 -1.61
CA ARG A 38 -2.41 13.57 -1.44
C ARG A 38 -2.75 13.75 0.04
N MET A 39 -2.62 12.70 0.83
CA MET A 39 -2.86 12.75 2.27
C MET A 39 -1.94 13.75 2.96
N ARG A 40 -0.65 13.71 2.63
CA ARG A 40 0.34 14.65 3.18
C ARG A 40 0.06 16.09 2.75
N ALA A 41 -0.35 16.30 1.50
CA ALA A 41 -0.71 17.62 1.00
C ALA A 41 -1.92 18.18 1.77
N ALA A 42 -2.94 17.37 2.01
CA ALA A 42 -4.12 17.78 2.80
C ALA A 42 -3.72 18.10 4.25
N GLU A 43 -2.90 17.27 4.88
CA GLU A 43 -2.40 17.49 6.24
C GLU A 43 -1.59 18.80 6.35
N TYR A 44 -0.76 19.07 5.35
CA TYR A 44 0.03 20.31 5.29
C TYR A 44 -0.89 21.54 5.23
N GLU A 45 -1.92 21.53 4.39
CA GLU A 45 -2.89 22.61 4.30
C GLU A 45 -3.67 22.81 5.60
N MET A 46 -4.03 21.70 6.26
CA MET A 46 -4.68 21.73 7.58
C MET A 46 -3.77 22.39 8.63
N GLU A 47 -2.50 22.03 8.65
CA GLU A 47 -1.50 22.62 9.55
C GLU A 47 -1.33 24.12 9.31
N LEU A 48 -1.33 24.55 8.04
CA LEU A 48 -1.27 25.98 7.70
C LEU A 48 -2.49 26.73 8.22
N ILE A 49 -3.69 26.18 8.04
CA ILE A 49 -4.93 26.79 8.53
C ILE A 49 -4.90 26.89 10.07
N GLU A 50 -4.50 25.83 10.76
CA GLU A 50 -4.35 25.83 12.22
C GLU A 50 -3.33 26.89 12.67
N GLY A 51 -2.18 26.97 11.98
CA GLY A 51 -1.13 27.94 12.28
C GLY A 51 -1.60 29.37 12.12
N PHE A 52 -2.28 29.71 11.03
CA PHE A 52 -2.84 31.04 10.82
C PHE A 52 -3.96 31.34 11.83
N THR A 53 -4.78 30.36 12.17
CA THR A 53 -5.85 30.54 13.17
C THR A 53 -5.26 30.87 14.53
N ARG A 54 -4.17 30.20 14.94
CA ARG A 54 -3.49 30.49 16.22
C ARG A 54 -2.95 31.89 16.32
N LEU A 55 -2.60 32.50 15.18
CA LEU A 55 -2.12 33.88 15.10
C LEU A 55 -3.25 34.89 14.99
N SER A 56 -4.52 34.46 14.92
CA SER A 56 -5.65 35.38 14.86
C SER A 56 -5.81 36.19 16.16
N PRO A 57 -6.29 37.44 16.10
CA PRO A 57 -6.47 38.24 17.31
C PRO A 57 -7.40 37.62 18.33
N GLU A 58 -8.45 36.92 17.87
CA GLU A 58 -9.44 36.28 18.74
C GLU A 58 -8.80 35.13 19.57
N VAL A 59 -7.92 34.37 18.97
CA VAL A 59 -7.20 33.28 19.67
C VAL A 59 -6.13 33.84 20.57
N MET A 60 -5.37 34.83 20.11
CA MET A 60 -4.30 35.47 20.90
C MET A 60 -4.82 36.21 22.12
N ALA A 61 -6.07 36.68 22.11
CA ALA A 61 -6.74 37.31 23.23
C ALA A 61 -7.11 36.33 24.36
N GLY A 62 -7.00 35.04 24.11
CA GLY A 62 -7.28 33.99 25.13
C GLY A 62 -6.34 34.09 26.32
N LYS A 63 -6.89 33.90 27.53
CA LYS A 63 -6.18 34.13 28.81
C LYS A 63 -5.16 33.09 29.15
N ASN A 64 -5.33 31.86 28.63
CA ASN A 64 -4.43 30.72 28.89
C ASN A 64 -4.39 29.80 27.66
N SER A 65 -3.53 28.79 27.72
CA SER A 65 -3.35 27.83 26.62
C SER A 65 -4.60 26.99 26.34
N GLU A 66 -5.38 26.66 27.37
CA GLU A 66 -6.61 25.88 27.23
C GLU A 66 -7.68 26.67 26.49
N GLU A 67 -7.87 27.94 26.86
CA GLU A 67 -8.82 28.85 26.18
C GLU A 67 -8.41 29.07 24.75
N ARG A 68 -7.11 29.33 24.49
CA ARG A 68 -6.58 29.48 23.12
C ARG A 68 -6.77 28.22 22.29
N SER A 69 -6.51 27.05 22.84
CA SER A 69 -6.73 25.76 22.14
C SER A 69 -8.20 25.55 21.79
N ALA A 70 -9.11 25.86 22.72
CA ALA A 70 -10.54 25.78 22.47
C ALA A 70 -11.00 26.72 21.35
N GLN A 71 -10.47 27.94 21.31
CA GLN A 71 -10.76 28.91 20.25
C GLN A 71 -10.26 28.45 18.90
N VAL A 72 -9.06 27.83 18.83
CA VAL A 72 -8.53 27.24 17.59
C VAL A 72 -9.47 26.16 17.09
N LEU A 73 -9.88 25.23 17.95
CA LEU A 73 -10.79 24.13 17.57
C LEU A 73 -12.11 24.65 17.01
N LEU A 74 -12.71 25.66 17.66
CA LEU A 74 -13.94 26.27 17.16
C LEU A 74 -13.76 26.95 15.81
N ALA A 75 -12.66 27.65 15.62
CA ALA A 75 -12.39 28.39 14.38
C ALA A 75 -12.11 27.43 13.21
N VAL A 76 -11.31 26.38 13.40
CA VAL A 76 -11.02 25.41 12.34
C VAL A 76 -12.23 24.55 12.00
N ASP A 77 -13.05 24.23 12.99
CA ASP A 77 -14.29 23.48 12.79
C ASP A 77 -15.30 24.25 11.92
N ALA A 78 -15.28 25.59 12.02
CA ALA A 78 -16.10 26.46 11.20
C ALA A 78 -15.48 26.79 9.82
N ASP A 79 -14.23 26.45 9.59
CA ASP A 79 -13.52 26.74 8.35
C ASP A 79 -13.88 25.75 7.25
N VAL A 80 -14.45 26.23 6.14
CA VAL A 80 -14.89 25.38 5.03
C VAL A 80 -13.72 24.72 4.33
N ALA A 81 -12.60 25.42 4.15
CA ALA A 81 -11.41 24.86 3.51
C ALA A 81 -10.79 23.76 4.38
N TYR A 82 -10.71 23.99 5.69
CA TYR A 82 -10.23 22.97 6.63
C TYR A 82 -11.07 21.69 6.56
N SER A 83 -12.38 21.83 6.56
CA SER A 83 -13.31 20.69 6.44
C SER A 83 -13.08 19.92 5.14
N ALA A 84 -12.86 20.63 4.02
CA ALA A 84 -12.57 19.99 2.74
C ALA A 84 -11.25 19.21 2.77
N PHE A 85 -10.19 19.75 3.36
CA PHE A 85 -8.91 19.06 3.51
C PHE A 85 -9.01 17.89 4.48
N TRP A 86 -9.80 18.03 5.54
CA TRP A 86 -10.08 16.92 6.46
C TRP A 86 -10.76 15.75 5.74
N GLN A 87 -11.75 16.02 4.89
CA GLN A 87 -12.43 15.02 4.08
C GLN A 87 -11.45 14.35 3.09
N GLU A 88 -10.61 15.13 2.44
CA GLU A 88 -9.57 14.62 1.53
C GLU A 88 -8.61 13.69 2.27
N ARG A 89 -8.17 14.06 3.47
CA ARG A 89 -7.31 13.24 4.31
C ARG A 89 -7.98 11.92 4.69
N GLU A 90 -9.25 11.95 5.12
CA GLU A 90 -9.98 10.75 5.52
C GLU A 90 -10.21 9.80 4.32
N THR A 91 -10.58 10.34 3.18
CA THR A 91 -10.72 9.57 1.94
C THR A 91 -9.39 8.94 1.55
N SER A 92 -8.30 9.71 1.60
CA SER A 92 -6.95 9.22 1.29
C SER A 92 -6.51 8.14 2.26
N ARG A 93 -6.83 8.28 3.55
CA ARG A 93 -6.50 7.28 4.58
C ARG A 93 -7.15 5.93 4.29
N GLN A 94 -8.41 5.93 3.86
CA GLN A 94 -9.12 4.71 3.48
C GLN A 94 -8.49 4.07 2.23
N LEU A 95 -8.10 4.89 1.26
CA LEU A 95 -7.43 4.42 0.04
C LEU A 95 -6.02 3.88 0.33
N VAL A 96 -5.29 4.48 1.27
CA VAL A 96 -3.99 3.95 1.73
C VAL A 96 -4.15 2.52 2.26
N ALA A 97 -5.12 2.30 3.14
CA ALA A 97 -5.40 0.97 3.69
C ALA A 97 -5.72 -0.03 2.56
N ARG A 98 -6.57 0.36 1.61
CA ARG A 98 -6.95 -0.49 0.47
C ARG A 98 -5.73 -0.87 -0.38
N TRP A 99 -4.89 0.10 -0.75
CA TRP A 99 -3.73 -0.18 -1.60
C TRP A 99 -2.63 -0.94 -0.88
N GLN A 100 -2.51 -0.77 0.45
CA GLN A 100 -1.63 -1.60 1.27
C GLN A 100 -2.08 -3.06 1.25
N ASP A 101 -3.38 -3.32 1.39
CA ASP A 101 -3.94 -4.67 1.34
C ASP A 101 -3.75 -5.30 -0.05
N GLU A 102 -4.00 -4.54 -1.11
CA GLU A 102 -3.79 -5.00 -2.49
C GLU A 102 -2.32 -5.37 -2.75
N ALA A 103 -1.40 -4.52 -2.30
CA ALA A 103 0.04 -4.77 -2.44
C ALA A 103 0.47 -6.03 -1.67
N MET A 104 -0.03 -6.20 -0.45
CA MET A 104 0.26 -7.38 0.37
C MET A 104 -0.27 -8.66 -0.27
N LEU A 105 -1.50 -8.63 -0.79
CA LEU A 105 -2.11 -9.76 -1.48
C LEU A 105 -1.31 -10.16 -2.73
N ALA A 106 -0.90 -9.18 -3.53
CA ALA A 106 -0.08 -9.43 -4.73
C ALA A 106 1.28 -10.03 -4.33
N ARG A 107 1.92 -9.51 -3.29
CA ARG A 107 3.19 -10.01 -2.76
C ARG A 107 3.08 -11.46 -2.28
N ASP A 108 2.00 -11.80 -1.58
CA ASP A 108 1.77 -13.17 -1.10
C ASP A 108 1.59 -14.15 -2.28
N LYS A 109 0.87 -13.74 -3.31
CA LYS A 109 0.71 -14.54 -4.53
C LYS A 109 2.02 -14.71 -5.29
N MET A 110 2.85 -13.67 -5.35
CA MET A 110 4.20 -13.75 -5.92
C MET A 110 5.06 -14.75 -5.15
N ALA A 111 5.04 -14.70 -3.83
CA ALA A 111 5.80 -15.63 -2.99
C ALA A 111 5.38 -17.08 -3.21
N LYS A 112 4.09 -17.34 -3.35
CA LYS A 112 3.57 -18.69 -3.64
C LYS A 112 4.01 -19.16 -5.02
N ALA A 113 3.90 -18.31 -6.03
CA ALA A 113 4.33 -18.62 -7.39
C ALA A 113 5.83 -18.92 -7.44
N LYS A 114 6.63 -18.13 -6.74
CA LYS A 114 8.07 -18.35 -6.63
C LYS A 114 8.40 -19.71 -6.00
N ARG A 115 7.70 -20.09 -4.94
CA ARG A 115 7.88 -21.41 -4.30
C ARG A 115 7.60 -22.55 -5.27
N VAL A 116 6.55 -22.41 -6.08
CA VAL A 116 6.23 -23.43 -7.11
C VAL A 116 7.34 -23.51 -8.15
N MET A 117 7.85 -22.37 -8.62
CA MET A 117 8.97 -22.35 -9.57
C MET A 117 10.21 -23.00 -8.97
N ASP A 118 10.57 -22.66 -7.74
CA ASP A 118 11.73 -23.23 -7.05
C ASP A 118 11.58 -24.74 -6.87
N TYR A 119 10.39 -25.19 -6.53
CA TYR A 119 10.08 -26.62 -6.41
C TYR A 119 10.24 -27.34 -7.77
N CYS A 120 9.77 -26.75 -8.86
CA CYS A 120 9.93 -27.29 -10.20
C CYS A 120 11.42 -27.41 -10.60
N ILE A 121 12.20 -26.37 -10.28
CA ILE A 121 13.66 -26.38 -10.54
C ILE A 121 14.33 -27.49 -9.74
N ALA A 122 14.02 -27.61 -8.46
CA ALA A 122 14.57 -28.64 -7.60
C ALA A 122 14.21 -30.07 -8.12
N LEU A 123 13.00 -30.26 -8.60
CA LEU A 123 12.52 -31.50 -9.12
C LEU A 123 13.24 -31.88 -10.42
N VAL A 124 13.45 -30.96 -11.32
CA VAL A 124 14.22 -31.15 -12.56
C VAL A 124 15.66 -31.54 -12.24
N ASN A 125 16.29 -30.80 -11.32
CA ASN A 125 17.67 -31.09 -10.89
C ASN A 125 17.80 -32.47 -10.23
N TRP A 126 16.84 -32.84 -9.39
CA TRP A 126 16.81 -34.15 -8.74
C TRP A 126 16.68 -35.28 -9.78
N ARG A 127 15.79 -35.14 -10.77
CA ARG A 127 15.61 -36.13 -11.85
C ARG A 127 16.84 -36.26 -12.72
N ALA A 128 17.50 -35.14 -13.03
CA ALA A 128 18.73 -35.15 -13.80
C ALA A 128 19.86 -35.87 -13.07
N THR A 129 20.04 -35.61 -11.77
CA THR A 129 21.04 -36.30 -10.93
C THR A 129 20.75 -37.81 -10.83
N LYS A 130 19.49 -38.16 -10.59
CA LYS A 130 19.09 -39.56 -10.45
C LYS A 130 19.20 -40.31 -11.78
N GLY A 131 18.86 -39.65 -12.90
CA GLY A 131 19.05 -40.19 -14.24
C GLY A 131 20.52 -40.46 -14.56
N GLY A 132 21.42 -39.56 -14.15
CA GLY A 132 22.87 -39.72 -14.28
C GLY A 132 23.43 -40.85 -13.44
N GLU A 133 22.91 -41.07 -12.23
CA GLU A 133 23.29 -42.16 -11.36
C GLU A 133 22.84 -43.53 -11.91
N SER A 134 21.68 -43.60 -12.57
CA SER A 134 21.17 -44.85 -13.13
C SER A 134 21.91 -45.26 -14.39
N ASP A 135 22.60 -44.39 -15.08
CA ASP A 135 23.41 -44.67 -16.27
C ASP A 135 24.87 -45.07 -15.92
N GLY A 136 25.21 -44.93 -14.69
CA GLY A 136 26.51 -45.34 -14.18
C GLY A 136 26.47 -46.77 -13.63
#